data_82d1a57bbbed0486423b2ee850791bb4
#
_entry.id   82d1a57bbbed0486423b2ee850791bb4
#
_cell.length_a   1.000
_cell.length_b   1.000
_cell.length_c   1.000
_cell.angle_alpha   90.00
_cell.angle_beta   90.00
_cell.angle_gamma   90.00
#
_symmetry.space_group_name_H-M   'P 1'
#
loop_
_entity.id
_entity.type
_entity.pdbx_description
1 polymer ?
#
loop_
_entity_poly.entity_id
_entity_poly.type
_entity_poly.pdbx_seq_one_letter_code
_entity_poly.pdbx_strand_id
1 'polypeptide(L)'
;MLVNAADMLKKAEAGKYALGAFNTNNLEWTLAILQAAEEAKSPLILQCTAGAAKWMGGFKVCADMVKAAVEATGVTVPVALHLDHGSYEDCFKCIEAGFTSIMYDGSHEETFQLNLDRTKELVELAHSKGMSIEAEVGGIGGTEDGVTSNGELADPAECKQIADLGVDFLACGIGNIHGVYPADWAGLSFERLGEIKAKTGDLPLVLHGGTGIPEDQIKKAISLGISKINVNTDLQLVFAKGVREYIEAGKDQQGKGFDPRKLLKPGRDNIVARTKELMEEFGSVNKA
;
A
#
# COMPACT_ATOMS: atom_id res chain seq x y z
N MET A 1 1.00 12.73 -13.48
CA MET A 1 -0.19 13.40 -12.88
C MET A 1 -0.81 12.44 -11.86
N LEU A 2 -1.14 12.95 -10.67
CA LEU A 2 -1.84 12.14 -9.66
C LEU A 2 -3.27 11.83 -10.11
N VAL A 3 -3.69 10.58 -9.90
CA VAL A 3 -5.03 10.06 -10.21
C VAL A 3 -5.59 9.32 -9.00
N ASN A 4 -6.90 9.04 -8.95
CA ASN A 4 -7.43 8.10 -7.97
C ASN A 4 -7.11 6.65 -8.38
N ALA A 5 -7.24 5.70 -7.45
CA ALA A 5 -6.83 4.32 -7.67
C ALA A 5 -7.93 3.44 -8.31
N ALA A 6 -9.19 3.88 -8.35
CA ALA A 6 -10.32 3.04 -8.71
C ALA A 6 -10.17 2.38 -10.09
N ASP A 7 -9.92 3.18 -11.13
CA ASP A 7 -9.83 2.64 -12.51
C ASP A 7 -8.60 1.76 -12.71
N MET A 8 -7.48 2.08 -12.05
CA MET A 8 -6.27 1.28 -12.12
C MET A 8 -6.50 -0.12 -11.53
N LEU A 9 -7.20 -0.19 -10.39
CA LEU A 9 -7.47 -1.44 -9.69
C LEU A 9 -8.55 -2.27 -10.38
N LYS A 10 -9.58 -1.65 -10.98
CA LYS A 10 -10.54 -2.36 -11.85
C LYS A 10 -9.85 -3.01 -13.05
N LYS A 11 -8.88 -2.31 -13.67
CA LYS A 11 -8.07 -2.90 -14.76
C LYS A 11 -7.18 -4.03 -14.25
N ALA A 12 -6.60 -3.91 -13.05
CA ALA A 12 -5.79 -4.95 -12.45
C ALA A 12 -6.61 -6.21 -12.15
N GLU A 13 -7.81 -6.05 -11.58
CA GLU A 13 -8.74 -7.16 -11.32
C GLU A 13 -9.12 -7.87 -12.61
N ALA A 14 -9.59 -7.14 -13.61
CA ALA A 14 -9.98 -7.69 -14.91
C ALA A 14 -8.80 -8.35 -15.66
N GLY A 15 -7.59 -7.79 -15.51
CA GLY A 15 -6.37 -8.28 -16.14
C GLY A 15 -5.63 -9.37 -15.36
N LYS A 16 -6.12 -9.76 -14.18
CA LYS A 16 -5.50 -10.75 -13.27
C LYS A 16 -4.03 -10.45 -12.98
N TYR A 17 -3.76 -9.20 -12.60
CA TYR A 17 -2.50 -8.74 -12.02
C TYR A 17 -2.78 -7.88 -10.78
N ALA A 18 -1.78 -7.58 -9.97
CA ALA A 18 -1.95 -6.67 -8.85
C ALA A 18 -1.03 -5.46 -8.98
N LEU A 19 -1.49 -4.31 -8.48
CA LEU A 19 -0.67 -3.14 -8.31
C LEU A 19 0.04 -3.18 -6.97
N GLY A 20 1.34 -2.90 -6.98
CA GLY A 20 2.07 -2.65 -5.74
C GLY A 20 1.64 -1.32 -5.13
N ALA A 21 1.30 -1.35 -3.85
CA ALA A 21 1.11 -0.18 -3.02
C ALA A 21 2.30 -0.06 -2.07
N PHE A 22 3.18 0.90 -2.36
CA PHE A 22 4.47 1.04 -1.69
C PHE A 22 4.45 2.24 -0.76
N ASN A 23 4.82 2.02 0.52
CA ASN A 23 4.85 3.08 1.50
C ASN A 23 6.02 4.04 1.25
N THR A 24 5.72 5.34 1.28
CA THR A 24 6.73 6.39 1.32
C THR A 24 6.99 6.85 2.75
N ASN A 25 8.27 7.05 3.09
CA ASN A 25 8.71 7.50 4.41
C ASN A 25 9.46 8.84 4.36
N ASN A 26 9.90 9.26 3.18
CA ASN A 26 10.63 10.51 2.94
C ASN A 26 10.80 10.75 1.42
N LEU A 27 11.51 11.81 1.06
CA LEU A 27 11.77 12.18 -0.34
C LEU A 27 12.58 11.12 -1.10
N GLU A 28 13.58 10.51 -0.47
CA GLU A 28 14.43 9.49 -1.10
C GLU A 28 13.62 8.26 -1.50
N TRP A 29 12.68 7.82 -0.63
CA TRP A 29 11.71 6.75 -0.93
C TRP A 29 10.80 7.11 -2.09
N THR A 30 10.16 8.29 -2.01
CA THR A 30 9.27 8.80 -3.05
C THR A 30 9.93 8.77 -4.41
N LEU A 31 11.14 9.35 -4.53
CA LEU A 31 11.89 9.41 -5.79
C LEU A 31 12.32 8.02 -6.29
N ALA A 32 12.69 7.10 -5.39
CA ALA A 32 13.08 5.74 -5.76
C ALA A 32 11.90 4.94 -6.32
N ILE A 33 10.75 5.00 -5.64
CA ILE A 33 9.53 4.28 -6.05
C ILE A 33 8.98 4.84 -7.37
N LEU A 34 8.97 6.17 -7.55
CA LEU A 34 8.56 6.81 -8.80
C LEU A 34 9.48 6.41 -9.97
N GLN A 35 10.80 6.37 -9.74
CA GLN A 35 11.78 5.91 -10.72
C GLN A 35 11.51 4.45 -11.13
N ALA A 36 11.30 3.57 -10.16
CA ALA A 36 11.02 2.15 -10.42
C ALA A 36 9.74 1.98 -11.25
N ALA A 37 8.67 2.70 -10.90
CA ALA A 37 7.40 2.64 -11.62
C ALA A 37 7.50 3.14 -13.07
N GLU A 38 8.23 4.24 -13.29
CA GLU A 38 8.47 4.76 -14.63
C GLU A 38 9.32 3.80 -15.48
N GLU A 39 10.39 3.23 -14.92
CA GLU A 39 11.23 2.26 -15.63
C GLU A 39 10.48 0.95 -15.94
N ALA A 40 9.61 0.49 -15.04
CA ALA A 40 8.79 -0.70 -15.24
C ALA A 40 7.53 -0.46 -16.08
N LYS A 41 7.18 0.80 -16.38
CA LYS A 41 5.90 1.19 -16.99
C LYS A 41 4.71 0.58 -16.27
N SER A 42 4.78 0.61 -14.93
CA SER A 42 3.75 0.08 -14.04
C SER A 42 2.94 1.22 -13.43
N PRO A 43 1.60 1.14 -13.42
CA PRO A 43 0.81 2.01 -12.57
C PRO A 43 1.23 1.86 -11.10
N LEU A 44 1.13 2.92 -10.31
CA LEU A 44 1.67 2.97 -8.96
C LEU A 44 0.63 3.45 -7.95
N ILE A 45 0.54 2.78 -6.81
CA ILE A 45 -0.06 3.32 -5.59
C ILE A 45 1.10 3.67 -4.65
N LEU A 46 1.31 4.97 -4.44
CA LEU A 46 2.26 5.48 -3.45
C LEU A 46 1.46 5.80 -2.20
N GLN A 47 1.75 5.11 -1.10
CA GLN A 47 0.94 5.21 0.10
C GLN A 47 1.73 5.75 1.30
N CYS A 48 0.99 6.30 2.27
CA CYS A 48 1.55 6.91 3.47
C CYS A 48 0.65 6.59 4.66
N THR A 49 1.23 6.05 5.74
CA THR A 49 0.55 5.87 7.02
C THR A 49 0.51 7.17 7.82
N ALA A 50 -0.34 7.24 8.84
CA ALA A 50 -0.39 8.39 9.75
C ALA A 50 0.96 8.63 10.46
N GLY A 51 1.67 7.55 10.85
CA GLY A 51 2.98 7.62 11.47
C GLY A 51 4.05 8.18 10.54
N ALA A 52 4.09 7.72 9.29
CA ALA A 52 5.01 8.25 8.29
C ALA A 52 4.71 9.73 7.95
N ALA A 53 3.42 10.09 7.81
CA ALA A 53 3.02 11.48 7.62
C ALA A 53 3.45 12.37 8.78
N LYS A 54 3.25 11.93 10.01
CA LYS A 54 3.69 12.66 11.22
C LYS A 54 5.22 12.86 11.22
N TRP A 55 5.99 11.83 10.84
CA TRP A 55 7.45 11.93 10.71
C TRP A 55 7.86 12.98 9.68
N MET A 56 7.17 13.06 8.55
CA MET A 56 7.43 14.03 7.48
C MET A 56 6.91 15.45 7.79
N GLY A 57 6.15 15.66 8.86
CA GLY A 57 5.59 16.96 9.24
C GLY A 57 4.09 17.12 9.01
N GLY A 58 3.40 16.04 8.68
CA GLY A 58 1.94 15.98 8.51
C GLY A 58 1.49 15.59 7.10
N PHE A 59 0.20 15.26 6.95
CA PHE A 59 -0.37 14.83 5.67
C PHE A 59 -0.21 15.86 4.55
N LYS A 60 -0.33 17.15 4.87
CA LYS A 60 -0.15 18.22 3.87
C LYS A 60 1.28 18.27 3.33
N VAL A 61 2.28 18.10 4.19
CA VAL A 61 3.70 18.06 3.78
C VAL A 61 3.94 16.83 2.91
N CYS A 62 3.41 15.67 3.29
CA CYS A 62 3.49 14.45 2.49
C CYS A 62 2.87 14.65 1.10
N ALA A 63 1.65 15.19 1.04
CA ALA A 63 0.95 15.41 -0.23
C ALA A 63 1.69 16.40 -1.14
N ASP A 64 2.16 17.51 -0.61
CA ASP A 64 2.90 18.51 -1.40
C ASP A 64 4.25 17.96 -1.88
N MET A 65 4.97 17.20 -1.05
CA MET A 65 6.22 16.55 -1.41
C MET A 65 6.02 15.55 -2.56
N VAL A 66 5.01 14.67 -2.45
CA VAL A 66 4.71 13.68 -3.50
C VAL A 66 4.29 14.37 -4.78
N LYS A 67 3.43 15.38 -4.71
CA LYS A 67 2.99 16.16 -5.87
C LYS A 67 4.17 16.82 -6.59
N ALA A 68 5.03 17.50 -5.83
CA ALA A 68 6.22 18.14 -6.37
C ALA A 68 7.20 17.10 -6.98
N ALA A 69 7.37 15.93 -6.35
CA ALA A 69 8.21 14.86 -6.88
C ALA A 69 7.66 14.29 -8.19
N VAL A 70 6.36 14.05 -8.31
CA VAL A 70 5.70 13.59 -9.54
C VAL A 70 5.88 14.60 -10.67
N GLU A 71 5.71 15.90 -10.39
CA GLU A 71 5.91 16.98 -11.37
C GLU A 71 7.39 17.08 -11.81
N ALA A 72 8.31 17.08 -10.84
CA ALA A 72 9.74 17.27 -11.11
C ALA A 72 10.38 16.09 -11.84
N THR A 73 9.94 14.86 -11.57
CA THR A 73 10.46 13.65 -12.24
C THR A 73 9.88 13.45 -13.63
N GLY A 74 8.75 14.08 -13.94
CA GLY A 74 8.06 13.92 -15.21
C GLY A 74 7.54 12.50 -15.44
N VAL A 75 7.28 11.75 -14.37
CA VAL A 75 6.74 10.38 -14.43
C VAL A 75 5.45 10.35 -15.26
N THR A 76 5.38 9.41 -16.22
CA THR A 76 4.27 9.30 -17.18
C THR A 76 3.22 8.27 -16.77
N VAL A 77 3.59 7.30 -15.93
CA VAL A 77 2.66 6.28 -15.42
C VAL A 77 1.64 6.88 -14.47
N PRO A 78 0.42 6.31 -14.39
CA PRO A 78 -0.58 6.74 -13.40
C PRO A 78 -0.05 6.50 -11.97
N VAL A 79 -0.18 7.52 -11.10
CA VAL A 79 0.22 7.46 -9.69
C VAL A 79 -0.96 7.88 -8.83
N ALA A 80 -1.35 7.06 -7.86
CA ALA A 80 -2.29 7.44 -6.82
C ALA A 80 -1.53 7.70 -5.51
N LEU A 81 -1.86 8.79 -4.82
CA LEU A 81 -1.40 9.05 -3.46
C LEU A 81 -2.49 8.58 -2.49
N HIS A 82 -2.17 7.58 -1.68
CA HIS A 82 -3.12 6.84 -0.86
C HIS A 82 -2.78 6.95 0.63
N LEU A 83 -3.81 7.18 1.47
CA LEU A 83 -3.70 6.99 2.92
C LEU A 83 -3.80 5.51 3.24
N ASP A 84 -2.84 4.98 3.99
CA ASP A 84 -2.74 3.60 4.42
C ASP A 84 -3.11 3.49 5.91
N HIS A 85 -4.04 2.62 6.28
CA HIS A 85 -4.56 2.44 7.64
C HIS A 85 -4.97 3.75 8.36
N GLY A 86 -5.84 4.53 7.72
CA GLY A 86 -6.33 5.77 8.30
C GLY A 86 -7.42 5.57 9.34
N SER A 87 -7.33 6.30 10.47
CA SER A 87 -8.47 6.49 11.34
C SER A 87 -9.58 7.30 10.65
N TYR A 88 -10.78 7.30 11.22
CA TYR A 88 -11.88 8.10 10.70
C TYR A 88 -11.48 9.58 10.55
N GLU A 89 -10.83 10.18 11.55
CA GLU A 89 -10.37 11.57 11.53
C GLU A 89 -9.22 11.81 10.52
N ASP A 90 -8.34 10.82 10.31
CA ASP A 90 -7.23 10.96 9.37
C ASP A 90 -7.72 10.98 7.93
N CYS A 91 -8.82 10.29 7.62
CA CYS A 91 -9.46 10.36 6.31
C CYS A 91 -9.83 11.80 5.93
N PHE A 92 -10.45 12.58 6.83
CA PHE A 92 -10.78 13.99 6.58
C PHE A 92 -9.53 14.84 6.37
N LYS A 93 -8.49 14.65 7.21
CA LYS A 93 -7.22 15.38 7.06
C LYS A 93 -6.54 15.11 5.71
N CYS A 94 -6.58 13.85 5.24
CA CYS A 94 -6.01 13.48 3.94
C CYS A 94 -6.80 14.06 2.77
N ILE A 95 -8.14 14.09 2.87
CA ILE A 95 -9.00 14.74 1.87
C ILE A 95 -8.63 16.23 1.75
N GLU A 96 -8.49 16.93 2.88
CA GLU A 96 -8.08 18.35 2.91
C GLU A 96 -6.64 18.54 2.42
N ALA A 97 -5.73 17.61 2.71
CA ALA A 97 -4.34 17.69 2.29
C ALA A 97 -4.13 17.48 0.78
N GLY A 98 -5.10 16.91 0.07
CA GLY A 98 -5.04 16.69 -1.38
C GLY A 98 -4.50 15.31 -1.77
N PHE A 99 -4.74 14.30 -0.96
CA PHE A 99 -4.60 12.89 -1.35
C PHE A 99 -5.60 12.57 -2.47
N THR A 100 -5.34 11.53 -3.25
CA THR A 100 -6.23 11.08 -4.34
C THR A 100 -6.96 9.80 -4.01
N SER A 101 -6.60 9.16 -2.91
CA SER A 101 -7.15 7.90 -2.42
C SER A 101 -7.00 7.81 -0.91
N ILE A 102 -7.94 7.20 -0.23
CA ILE A 102 -7.88 6.99 1.22
C ILE A 102 -8.26 5.55 1.57
N MET A 103 -7.69 5.03 2.65
CA MET A 103 -8.19 3.87 3.35
C MET A 103 -8.74 4.27 4.71
N TYR A 104 -9.97 3.85 4.98
CA TYR A 104 -10.53 3.85 6.32
C TYR A 104 -10.39 2.46 6.94
N ASP A 105 -9.58 2.35 7.98
CA ASP A 105 -9.42 1.14 8.74
C ASP A 105 -10.44 1.08 9.89
N GLY A 106 -11.61 0.54 9.58
CA GLY A 106 -12.69 0.33 10.52
C GLY A 106 -12.63 -1.02 11.24
N SER A 107 -11.58 -1.83 11.03
CA SER A 107 -11.43 -3.16 11.65
C SER A 107 -11.23 -3.07 13.17
N HIS A 108 -10.78 -1.92 13.66
CA HIS A 108 -10.54 -1.64 15.08
C HIS A 108 -11.71 -0.94 15.79
N GLU A 109 -12.82 -0.69 15.09
CA GLU A 109 -14.00 -0.08 15.70
C GLU A 109 -14.67 -1.03 16.70
N GLU A 110 -15.34 -0.49 17.71
CA GLU A 110 -16.01 -1.28 18.77
C GLU A 110 -17.05 -2.25 18.22
N THR A 111 -17.67 -1.91 17.08
CA THR A 111 -18.69 -2.73 16.44
C THR A 111 -18.57 -2.65 14.92
N PHE A 112 -18.93 -3.73 14.22
CA PHE A 112 -19.02 -3.73 12.77
C PHE A 112 -20.04 -2.70 12.25
N GLN A 113 -21.12 -2.43 12.98
CA GLN A 113 -22.09 -1.41 12.58
C GLN A 113 -21.45 -0.01 12.53
N LEU A 114 -20.55 0.31 13.45
CA LEU A 114 -19.83 1.59 13.43
C LEU A 114 -18.86 1.69 12.24
N ASN A 115 -18.17 0.59 11.91
CA ASN A 115 -17.37 0.51 10.68
C ASN A 115 -18.26 0.78 9.45
N LEU A 116 -19.42 0.12 9.36
CA LEU A 116 -20.36 0.26 8.25
C LEU A 116 -20.85 1.71 8.08
N ASP A 117 -21.28 2.34 9.18
CA ASP A 117 -21.83 3.71 9.17
C ASP A 117 -20.76 4.74 8.76
N ARG A 118 -19.56 4.64 9.33
CA ARG A 118 -18.43 5.52 9.00
C ARG A 118 -17.91 5.31 7.57
N THR A 119 -17.81 4.06 7.14
CA THR A 119 -17.45 3.74 5.75
C THR A 119 -18.43 4.37 4.77
N LYS A 120 -19.73 4.27 5.03
CA LYS A 120 -20.76 4.89 4.17
C LYS A 120 -20.57 6.40 4.02
N GLU A 121 -20.36 7.10 5.14
CA GLU A 121 -20.13 8.56 5.11
C GLU A 121 -18.87 8.91 4.32
N LEU A 122 -17.78 8.17 4.54
CA LEU A 122 -16.52 8.41 3.87
C LEU A 122 -16.56 8.07 2.38
N VAL A 123 -17.33 7.06 1.95
CA VAL A 123 -17.58 6.76 0.52
C VAL A 123 -18.23 7.96 -0.17
N GLU A 124 -19.33 8.48 0.39
CA GLU A 124 -20.04 9.64 -0.16
C GLU A 124 -19.10 10.86 -0.25
N LEU A 125 -18.32 11.11 0.79
CA LEU A 125 -17.40 12.24 0.84
C LEU A 125 -16.24 12.07 -0.16
N ALA A 126 -15.56 10.94 -0.18
CA ALA A 126 -14.43 10.67 -1.08
C ALA A 126 -14.86 10.78 -2.54
N HIS A 127 -15.97 10.16 -2.92
CA HIS A 127 -16.50 10.23 -4.27
C HIS A 127 -16.91 11.64 -4.68
N SER A 128 -17.47 12.44 -3.75
CA SER A 128 -17.78 13.87 -4.01
C SER A 128 -16.54 14.70 -4.36
N LYS A 129 -15.35 14.24 -3.96
CA LYS A 129 -14.06 14.88 -4.23
C LYS A 129 -13.28 14.22 -5.37
N GLY A 130 -13.86 13.22 -6.05
CA GLY A 130 -13.19 12.46 -7.12
C GLY A 130 -12.07 11.53 -6.62
N MET A 131 -12.08 11.19 -5.34
CA MET A 131 -11.12 10.29 -4.71
C MET A 131 -11.65 8.86 -4.69
N SER A 132 -10.76 7.89 -4.61
CA SER A 132 -11.10 6.49 -4.32
C SER A 132 -10.98 6.18 -2.84
N ILE A 133 -11.73 5.17 -2.40
CA ILE A 133 -11.75 4.73 -1.01
C ILE A 133 -11.59 3.21 -0.88
N GLU A 134 -10.72 2.81 0.05
CA GLU A 134 -10.55 1.47 0.57
C GLU A 134 -11.20 1.36 1.96
N ALA A 135 -11.79 0.20 2.25
CA ALA A 135 -12.20 -0.15 3.60
C ALA A 135 -11.57 -1.49 4.01
N GLU A 136 -11.69 -1.87 5.29
CA GLU A 136 -11.16 -3.12 5.82
C GLU A 136 -12.23 -3.92 6.57
N VAL A 137 -12.20 -5.24 6.38
CA VAL A 137 -12.99 -6.22 7.13
C VAL A 137 -12.09 -7.36 7.62
N GLY A 138 -12.25 -7.72 8.89
CA GLY A 138 -11.32 -8.60 9.59
C GLY A 138 -10.01 -7.88 9.91
N GLY A 139 -9.28 -8.34 10.90
CA GLY A 139 -8.04 -7.70 11.31
C GLY A 139 -6.83 -8.30 10.60
N ILE A 140 -5.92 -7.46 10.14
CA ILE A 140 -4.59 -7.90 9.67
C ILE A 140 -3.72 -8.15 10.91
N GLY A 141 -3.05 -9.30 10.96
CA GLY A 141 -2.15 -9.65 12.07
C GLY A 141 -0.85 -8.84 12.06
N GLY A 142 -0.07 -8.93 13.15
CA GLY A 142 1.23 -8.27 13.27
C GLY A 142 1.18 -6.85 13.81
N THR A 143 2.19 -6.04 13.49
CA THR A 143 2.31 -4.67 14.01
C THR A 143 2.53 -3.69 12.86
N GLU A 144 1.66 -2.69 12.74
CA GLU A 144 1.82 -1.55 11.82
C GLU A 144 1.58 -0.25 12.60
N ASP A 145 2.45 0.75 12.41
CA ASP A 145 2.42 2.06 13.09
C ASP A 145 2.25 2.00 14.64
N GLY A 146 2.77 0.93 15.27
CA GLY A 146 2.68 0.73 16.72
C GLY A 146 1.38 0.10 17.21
N VAL A 147 0.45 -0.23 16.31
CA VAL A 147 -0.76 -1.01 16.60
C VAL A 147 -0.48 -2.48 16.32
N THR A 148 -0.74 -3.34 17.31
CA THR A 148 -0.55 -4.80 17.19
C THR A 148 -1.90 -5.51 17.16
N SER A 149 -2.09 -6.40 16.18
CA SER A 149 -3.27 -7.24 16.04
C SER A 149 -2.87 -8.71 15.98
N ASN A 150 -3.73 -9.58 16.51
CA ASN A 150 -3.59 -11.03 16.36
C ASN A 150 -4.04 -11.54 14.99
N GLY A 151 -4.68 -10.69 14.21
CA GLY A 151 -5.31 -11.02 12.94
C GLY A 151 -6.64 -11.74 13.12
N GLU A 152 -7.58 -11.43 12.24
CA GLU A 152 -8.90 -12.07 12.22
C GLU A 152 -9.29 -12.34 10.75
N LEU A 153 -9.82 -13.53 10.47
CA LEU A 153 -10.34 -13.83 9.14
C LEU A 153 -11.62 -13.02 8.88
N ALA A 154 -11.63 -12.27 7.79
CA ALA A 154 -12.78 -11.47 7.39
C ALA A 154 -14.05 -12.32 7.19
N ASP A 155 -15.19 -11.88 7.69
CA ASP A 155 -16.48 -12.50 7.43
C ASP A 155 -16.97 -12.13 6.02
N PRO A 156 -17.26 -13.11 5.12
CA PRO A 156 -17.71 -12.82 3.76
C PRO A 156 -19.04 -12.06 3.69
N ALA A 157 -19.91 -12.19 4.71
CA ALA A 157 -21.16 -11.43 4.75
C ALA A 157 -20.93 -9.97 5.13
N GLU A 158 -20.00 -9.69 6.02
CA GLU A 158 -19.56 -8.32 6.35
C GLU A 158 -18.83 -7.68 5.15
N CYS A 159 -17.95 -8.42 4.47
CA CYS A 159 -17.31 -7.97 3.22
C CYS A 159 -18.35 -7.55 2.18
N LYS A 160 -19.43 -8.34 2.03
CA LYS A 160 -20.54 -8.01 1.13
C LYS A 160 -21.24 -6.71 1.52
N GLN A 161 -21.50 -6.50 2.82
CA GLN A 161 -22.15 -5.27 3.30
C GLN A 161 -21.30 -4.03 3.04
N ILE A 162 -19.99 -4.10 3.30
CA ILE A 162 -19.06 -3.00 2.98
C ILE A 162 -18.99 -2.77 1.47
N ALA A 163 -18.90 -3.84 0.66
CA ALA A 163 -18.89 -3.73 -0.81
C ALA A 163 -20.14 -3.03 -1.34
N ASP A 164 -21.30 -3.30 -0.76
CA ASP A 164 -22.58 -2.70 -1.16
C ASP A 164 -22.70 -1.20 -0.86
N LEU A 165 -21.82 -0.66 -0.02
CA LEU A 165 -21.69 0.79 0.20
C LEU A 165 -21.03 1.52 -0.98
N GLY A 166 -20.37 0.78 -1.88
CA GLY A 166 -19.72 1.34 -3.06
C GLY A 166 -18.25 1.72 -2.83
N VAL A 167 -17.55 1.08 -1.89
CA VAL A 167 -16.09 1.22 -1.79
C VAL A 167 -15.44 0.80 -3.10
N ASP A 168 -14.31 1.40 -3.45
CA ASP A 168 -13.62 1.11 -4.72
C ASP A 168 -12.76 -0.16 -4.65
N PHE A 169 -12.29 -0.53 -3.46
CA PHE A 169 -11.53 -1.74 -3.17
C PHE A 169 -11.60 -2.08 -1.68
N LEU A 170 -11.35 -3.34 -1.34
CA LEU A 170 -11.59 -3.87 0.00
C LEU A 170 -10.42 -4.70 0.50
N ALA A 171 -9.83 -4.29 1.63
CA ALA A 171 -8.86 -5.08 2.39
C ALA A 171 -9.58 -6.14 3.23
N CYS A 172 -9.03 -7.36 3.20
CA CYS A 172 -9.63 -8.49 3.89
C CYS A 172 -8.56 -9.25 4.69
N GLY A 173 -8.86 -9.53 5.96
CA GLY A 173 -8.08 -10.47 6.74
C GLY A 173 -8.24 -11.90 6.20
N ILE A 174 -7.17 -12.44 5.63
CA ILE A 174 -7.12 -13.82 5.10
C ILE A 174 -5.92 -14.61 5.65
N GLY A 175 -5.45 -14.26 6.86
CA GLY A 175 -4.27 -14.84 7.50
C GLY A 175 -2.96 -14.13 7.18
N ASN A 176 -3.03 -12.99 6.53
CA ASN A 176 -1.91 -12.09 6.26
C ASN A 176 -1.50 -11.31 7.52
N ILE A 177 -0.22 -10.93 7.57
CA ILE A 177 0.43 -10.35 8.75
C ILE A 177 1.30 -9.15 8.32
N HIS A 178 1.27 -8.05 9.06
CA HIS A 178 2.21 -6.95 8.91
C HIS A 178 3.59 -7.31 9.45
N GLY A 179 4.64 -6.88 8.76
CA GLY A 179 6.02 -7.12 9.16
C GLY A 179 6.59 -8.42 8.62
N VAL A 180 7.47 -9.05 9.42
CA VAL A 180 8.14 -10.30 9.04
C VAL A 180 7.31 -11.50 9.50
N TYR A 181 6.99 -12.38 8.57
CA TYR A 181 6.21 -13.58 8.85
C TYR A 181 6.98 -14.58 9.74
N PRO A 182 6.33 -15.17 10.77
CA PRO A 182 6.97 -16.21 11.57
C PRO A 182 7.18 -17.49 10.76
N ALA A 183 8.17 -18.29 11.16
CA ALA A 183 8.55 -19.51 10.44
C ALA A 183 7.44 -20.59 10.39
N ASP A 184 6.51 -20.53 11.35
CA ASP A 184 5.35 -21.43 11.48
C ASP A 184 4.06 -20.85 10.94
N TRP A 185 4.13 -19.76 10.15
CA TRP A 185 2.96 -19.17 9.52
C TRP A 185 2.25 -20.18 8.60
N ALA A 186 0.94 -20.31 8.79
CA ALA A 186 0.14 -21.32 8.09
C ALA A 186 -0.14 -21.02 6.59
N GLY A 187 0.22 -19.83 6.12
CA GLY A 187 -0.10 -19.36 4.76
C GLY A 187 -1.41 -18.59 4.68
N LEU A 188 -1.70 -18.07 3.49
CA LEU A 188 -2.95 -17.37 3.21
C LEU A 188 -4.14 -18.34 3.13
N SER A 189 -5.28 -17.94 3.66
CA SER A 189 -6.55 -18.69 3.53
C SER A 189 -7.18 -18.43 2.18
N PHE A 190 -6.82 -19.23 1.18
CA PHE A 190 -7.42 -19.15 -0.16
C PHE A 190 -8.88 -19.56 -0.21
N GLU A 191 -9.32 -20.42 0.72
CA GLU A 191 -10.73 -20.75 0.90
C GLU A 191 -11.52 -19.50 1.27
N ARG A 192 -11.08 -18.79 2.33
CA ARG A 192 -11.71 -17.55 2.76
C ARG A 192 -11.69 -16.48 1.67
N LEU A 193 -10.56 -16.31 0.97
CA LEU A 193 -10.46 -15.39 -0.17
C LEU A 193 -11.50 -15.72 -1.26
N GLY A 194 -11.68 -17.00 -1.58
CA GLY A 194 -12.68 -17.45 -2.56
C GLY A 194 -14.12 -17.17 -2.11
N GLU A 195 -14.43 -17.38 -0.83
CA GLU A 195 -15.74 -17.08 -0.25
C GLU A 195 -16.05 -15.57 -0.31
N ILE A 196 -15.06 -14.72 0.05
CA ILE A 196 -15.17 -13.26 -0.04
C ILE A 196 -15.40 -12.84 -1.50
N LYS A 197 -14.57 -13.33 -2.43
CA LYS A 197 -14.68 -12.97 -3.86
C LYS A 197 -16.04 -13.38 -4.45
N ALA A 198 -16.57 -14.51 -4.05
CA ALA A 198 -17.92 -14.95 -4.48
C ALA A 198 -19.04 -14.02 -3.99
N LYS A 199 -18.83 -13.30 -2.88
CA LYS A 199 -19.79 -12.34 -2.31
C LYS A 199 -19.63 -10.92 -2.85
N THR A 200 -18.38 -10.51 -3.13
CA THR A 200 -18.04 -9.13 -3.53
C THR A 200 -17.99 -8.93 -5.07
N GLY A 201 -18.11 -10.02 -5.85
CA GLY A 201 -18.13 -9.94 -7.31
C GLY A 201 -16.84 -9.39 -7.89
N ASP A 202 -16.93 -8.36 -8.73
CA ASP A 202 -15.77 -7.76 -9.43
C ASP A 202 -15.03 -6.71 -8.60
N LEU A 203 -15.41 -6.52 -7.31
CA LEU A 203 -14.70 -5.58 -6.45
C LEU A 203 -13.22 -5.99 -6.33
N PRO A 204 -12.26 -5.08 -6.60
CA PRO A 204 -10.85 -5.32 -6.34
C PRO A 204 -10.59 -5.61 -4.85
N LEU A 205 -9.87 -6.69 -4.56
CA LEU A 205 -9.48 -7.05 -3.20
C LEU A 205 -8.03 -6.66 -2.94
N VAL A 206 -7.73 -6.36 -1.67
CA VAL A 206 -6.43 -5.89 -1.23
C VAL A 206 -5.80 -6.89 -0.27
N LEU A 207 -4.50 -7.14 -0.48
CA LEU A 207 -3.66 -7.93 0.40
C LEU A 207 -2.68 -6.99 1.13
N HIS A 208 -2.90 -6.79 2.42
CA HIS A 208 -1.95 -6.14 3.31
C HIS A 208 -0.85 -7.10 3.74
N GLY A 209 0.29 -6.55 4.21
CA GLY A 209 1.39 -7.36 4.71
C GLY A 209 2.08 -8.21 3.64
N GLY A 210 2.27 -7.68 2.42
CA GLY A 210 2.83 -8.41 1.29
C GLY A 210 4.32 -8.83 1.43
N THR A 211 5.00 -8.38 2.49
CA THR A 211 6.44 -8.66 2.69
C THR A 211 6.68 -10.11 3.06
N GLY A 212 7.42 -10.87 2.21
CA GLY A 212 7.88 -12.21 2.55
C GLY A 212 6.86 -13.33 2.36
N ILE A 213 5.70 -13.04 1.76
CA ILE A 213 4.78 -14.08 1.29
C ILE A 213 5.43 -14.81 0.10
N PRO A 214 5.41 -16.15 0.05
CA PRO A 214 5.92 -16.91 -1.09
C PRO A 214 5.26 -16.52 -2.42
N GLU A 215 6.05 -16.42 -3.49
CA GLU A 215 5.60 -15.96 -4.82
C GLU A 215 4.42 -16.78 -5.37
N ASP A 216 4.41 -18.09 -5.12
CA ASP A 216 3.31 -18.98 -5.52
C ASP A 216 2.00 -18.64 -4.81
N GLN A 217 2.06 -18.23 -3.54
CA GLN A 217 0.89 -17.76 -2.80
C GLN A 217 0.41 -16.38 -3.29
N ILE A 218 1.33 -15.47 -3.59
CA ILE A 218 1.02 -14.16 -4.21
C ILE A 218 0.29 -14.38 -5.54
N LYS A 219 0.86 -15.19 -6.44
CA LYS A 219 0.24 -15.48 -7.75
C LYS A 219 -1.14 -16.12 -7.61
N LYS A 220 -1.30 -17.03 -6.65
CA LYS A 220 -2.60 -17.64 -6.39
C LYS A 220 -3.61 -16.63 -5.84
N ALA A 221 -3.22 -15.76 -4.92
CA ALA A 221 -4.07 -14.70 -4.40
C ALA A 221 -4.53 -13.74 -5.51
N ILE A 222 -3.63 -13.32 -6.39
CA ILE A 222 -3.95 -12.50 -7.58
C ILE A 222 -4.97 -13.21 -8.48
N SER A 223 -4.79 -14.49 -8.76
CA SER A 223 -5.73 -15.26 -9.58
C SER A 223 -7.14 -15.32 -8.98
N LEU A 224 -7.25 -15.18 -7.65
CA LEU A 224 -8.50 -15.18 -6.88
C LEU A 224 -9.08 -13.77 -6.63
N GLY A 225 -8.48 -12.71 -7.18
CA GLY A 225 -9.04 -11.36 -7.16
C GLY A 225 -8.30 -10.33 -6.32
N ILE A 226 -7.14 -10.67 -5.74
CA ILE A 226 -6.26 -9.65 -5.17
C ILE A 226 -5.72 -8.78 -6.30
N SER A 227 -5.92 -7.48 -6.18
CA SER A 227 -5.57 -6.48 -7.21
C SER A 227 -4.67 -5.36 -6.69
N LYS A 228 -4.48 -5.26 -5.36
CA LYS A 228 -3.55 -4.36 -4.67
C LYS A 228 -2.78 -5.18 -3.63
N ILE A 229 -1.47 -4.96 -3.54
CA ILE A 229 -0.61 -5.61 -2.55
C ILE A 229 0.23 -4.54 -1.86
N ASN A 230 0.07 -4.43 -0.53
CA ASN A 230 0.81 -3.47 0.28
C ASN A 230 2.20 -4.00 0.63
N VAL A 231 3.22 -3.17 0.38
CA VAL A 231 4.62 -3.48 0.71
C VAL A 231 5.28 -2.29 1.40
N ASN A 232 5.67 -2.47 2.65
CA ASN A 232 6.41 -1.50 3.45
C ASN A 232 7.75 -2.10 3.95
N THR A 233 7.67 -3.12 4.80
CA THR A 233 8.82 -3.71 5.50
C THR A 233 9.92 -4.19 4.56
N ASP A 234 9.59 -4.77 3.41
CA ASP A 234 10.57 -5.24 2.42
C ASP A 234 11.47 -4.08 1.95
N LEU A 235 10.88 -2.94 1.61
CA LEU A 235 11.65 -1.76 1.18
C LEU A 235 12.48 -1.17 2.33
N GLN A 236 11.99 -1.23 3.57
CA GLN A 236 12.76 -0.81 4.75
C GLN A 236 13.99 -1.69 4.95
N LEU A 237 13.84 -3.00 4.81
CA LEU A 237 14.93 -3.96 4.98
C LEU A 237 16.01 -3.80 3.91
N VAL A 238 15.65 -3.68 2.64
CA VAL A 238 16.64 -3.51 1.56
C VAL A 238 17.34 -2.16 1.61
N PHE A 239 16.65 -1.09 2.03
CA PHE A 239 17.27 0.20 2.28
C PHE A 239 18.28 0.13 3.42
N ALA A 240 17.87 -0.38 4.57
CA ALA A 240 18.74 -0.52 5.73
C ALA A 240 19.98 -1.37 5.41
N LYS A 241 19.82 -2.44 4.63
CA LYS A 241 20.91 -3.27 4.15
C LYS A 241 21.92 -2.46 3.34
N GLY A 242 21.48 -1.70 2.34
CA GLY A 242 22.38 -0.91 1.49
C GLY A 242 23.17 0.14 2.27
N VAL A 243 22.52 0.84 3.21
CA VAL A 243 23.19 1.82 4.08
C VAL A 243 24.19 1.14 5.01
N ARG A 244 23.82 0.00 5.62
CA ARG A 244 24.71 -0.77 6.50
C ARG A 244 25.97 -1.22 5.78
N GLU A 245 25.84 -1.83 4.61
CA GLU A 245 26.97 -2.30 3.80
C GLU A 245 27.92 -1.16 3.42
N TYR A 246 27.37 0.04 3.16
CA TYR A 246 28.17 1.23 2.88
C TYR A 246 29.01 1.65 4.08
N ILE A 247 28.43 1.64 5.27
CA ILE A 247 29.11 1.99 6.53
C ILE A 247 30.15 0.92 6.92
N GLU A 248 29.77 -0.37 6.87
CA GLU A 248 30.67 -1.48 7.20
C GLU A 248 31.90 -1.54 6.28
N ALA A 249 31.75 -1.09 5.04
CA ALA A 249 32.87 -0.95 4.11
C ALA A 249 33.75 0.31 4.37
N GLY A 250 33.45 1.10 5.39
CA GLY A 250 34.18 2.32 5.77
C GLY A 250 34.09 3.44 4.72
N LYS A 251 33.12 3.38 3.81
CA LYS A 251 32.96 4.38 2.72
C LYS A 251 32.53 5.74 3.23
N ASP A 252 31.81 5.78 4.34
CA ASP A 252 31.37 6.99 5.03
C ASP A 252 32.55 7.82 5.55
N GLN A 253 33.70 7.18 5.87
CA GLN A 253 34.92 7.81 6.37
C GLN A 253 35.90 8.21 5.27
N GLN A 254 35.62 7.92 4.01
CA GLN A 254 36.50 8.21 2.87
C GLN A 254 36.05 9.47 2.13
N GLY A 255 36.92 10.49 2.08
CA GLY A 255 36.64 11.76 1.41
C GLY A 255 35.36 12.42 1.96
N LYS A 256 34.34 12.59 1.11
CA LYS A 256 33.01 13.10 1.49
C LYS A 256 31.95 11.96 1.54
N GLY A 257 32.32 10.77 1.95
CA GLY A 257 31.42 9.61 2.06
C GLY A 257 30.27 9.81 3.06
N PHE A 258 30.46 10.68 4.07
CA PHE A 258 29.46 11.08 5.06
C PHE A 258 28.35 11.99 4.51
N ASP A 259 28.49 12.54 3.29
CA ASP A 259 27.44 13.34 2.65
C ASP A 259 26.16 12.48 2.54
N PRO A 260 24.99 12.94 3.07
CA PRO A 260 23.76 12.16 3.07
C PRO A 260 23.36 11.65 1.68
N ARG A 261 23.64 12.40 0.62
CA ARG A 261 23.37 11.99 -0.76
C ARG A 261 24.18 10.77 -1.20
N LYS A 262 25.38 10.55 -0.60
CA LYS A 262 26.21 9.38 -0.84
C LYS A 262 25.89 8.25 0.12
N LEU A 263 25.67 8.60 1.40
CA LEU A 263 25.36 7.65 2.45
C LEU A 263 24.04 6.91 2.18
N LEU A 264 23.01 7.62 1.73
CA LEU A 264 21.68 7.05 1.49
C LEU A 264 21.53 6.44 0.10
N LYS A 265 22.43 6.75 -0.84
CA LYS A 265 22.32 6.28 -2.24
C LYS A 265 22.20 4.76 -2.38
N PRO A 266 23.02 3.91 -1.72
CA PRO A 266 22.90 2.45 -1.86
C PRO A 266 21.54 1.93 -1.40
N GLY A 267 21.00 2.46 -0.30
CA GLY A 267 19.66 2.13 0.17
C GLY A 267 18.58 2.53 -0.82
N ARG A 268 18.68 3.74 -1.40
CA ARG A 268 17.78 4.21 -2.45
C ARG A 268 17.83 3.32 -3.70
N ASP A 269 19.04 2.97 -4.15
CA ASP A 269 19.23 2.12 -5.32
C ASP A 269 18.61 0.72 -5.09
N ASN A 270 18.71 0.18 -3.87
CA ASN A 270 18.09 -1.09 -3.48
C ASN A 270 16.56 -0.99 -3.50
N ILE A 271 15.96 0.14 -3.09
CA ILE A 271 14.51 0.36 -3.22
C ILE A 271 14.09 0.30 -4.68
N VAL A 272 14.81 1.00 -5.58
CA VAL A 272 14.48 0.97 -7.03
C VAL A 272 14.49 -0.47 -7.55
N ALA A 273 15.56 -1.21 -7.27
CA ALA A 273 15.69 -2.58 -7.73
C ALA A 273 14.55 -3.48 -7.20
N ARG A 274 14.33 -3.45 -5.87
CA ARG A 274 13.32 -4.31 -5.23
C ARG A 274 11.91 -3.97 -5.65
N THR A 275 11.58 -2.69 -5.79
CA THR A 275 10.25 -2.25 -6.27
C THR A 275 9.98 -2.80 -7.68
N LYS A 276 10.95 -2.80 -8.58
CA LYS A 276 10.81 -3.35 -9.94
C LYS A 276 10.59 -4.88 -9.91
N GLU A 277 11.35 -5.61 -9.07
CA GLU A 277 11.16 -7.04 -8.88
C GLU A 277 9.73 -7.36 -8.41
N LEU A 278 9.22 -6.61 -7.45
CA LEU A 278 7.86 -6.78 -6.95
C LEU A 278 6.80 -6.44 -8.01
N MET A 279 7.01 -5.40 -8.82
CA MET A 279 6.12 -5.08 -9.95
C MET A 279 6.09 -6.21 -10.99
N GLU A 280 7.23 -6.88 -11.22
CA GLU A 280 7.31 -8.05 -12.10
C GLU A 280 6.57 -9.25 -11.48
N GLU A 281 6.80 -9.54 -10.20
CA GLU A 281 6.14 -10.60 -9.44
C GLU A 281 4.60 -10.43 -9.44
N PHE A 282 4.12 -9.18 -9.27
CA PHE A 282 2.70 -8.86 -9.26
C PHE A 282 2.07 -8.77 -10.67
N GLY A 283 2.88 -8.83 -11.73
CA GLY A 283 2.44 -8.79 -13.12
C GLY A 283 2.03 -7.42 -13.63
N SER A 284 2.43 -6.32 -12.95
CA SER A 284 2.04 -4.95 -13.28
C SER A 284 2.97 -4.25 -14.30
N VAL A 285 4.07 -4.87 -14.69
CA VAL A 285 5.02 -4.32 -15.69
C VAL A 285 4.32 -4.13 -17.03
N ASN A 286 4.52 -2.95 -17.67
CA ASN A 286 3.90 -2.54 -18.93
C ASN A 286 2.35 -2.50 -18.89
N LYS A 287 1.76 -2.16 -17.73
CA LYS A 287 0.31 -2.00 -17.55
C LYS A 287 -0.15 -0.54 -17.41
N ALA A 288 0.76 0.43 -17.54
CA ALA A 288 0.46 1.87 -17.48
C ALA A 288 -0.26 2.38 -18.73
#